data_2a590b8d2f2c3390a89d5b05b5d4aa66
#
_entry.id   2a590b8d2f2c3390a89d5b05b5d4aa66
#
_cell.length_a   1.000
_cell.length_b   1.000
_cell.length_c   1.000
_cell.angle_alpha   90.00
_cell.angle_beta   90.00
_cell.angle_gamma   90.00
#
_symmetry.space_group_name_H-M   'P 1'
#
loop_
_entity.id
_entity.type
_entity.pdbx_description
1 polymer ?
#
loop_
_entity_poly.entity_id
_entity_poly.type
_entity_poly.pdbx_seq_one_letter_code
_entity_poly.pdbx_strand_id
1 'polypeptide(L)'
;MKDFSVLSWEISDLAEIAELEKKCFDDPWSEEMLSASFSDENFFGFTAKTNGKVIGYIGVSSVFETADLLLIAVEENYRKEGVGRRLIERAIEAAKAKNAERMMLEVYENNTAAKSLYLSAGFRQIAVRKDYYGAGKNAFIMEKVLLNAL
;
A
#
# COMPACT_ATOMS: atom_id res chain seq x y z
N MET A 1 -20.49 -10.15 5.38
CA MET A 1 -19.15 -9.55 5.51
C MET A 1 -18.17 -10.58 6.02
N LYS A 2 -17.05 -10.72 5.36
CA LYS A 2 -16.04 -11.70 5.76
C LYS A 2 -15.13 -11.09 6.81
N ASP A 3 -14.84 -11.87 7.86
CA ASP A 3 -13.94 -11.42 8.91
C ASP A 3 -12.49 -11.58 8.47
N PHE A 4 -11.67 -10.61 8.82
CA PHE A 4 -10.24 -10.67 8.58
C PHE A 4 -9.48 -9.96 9.69
N SER A 5 -8.22 -10.33 9.85
CA SER A 5 -7.31 -9.70 10.81
C SER A 5 -6.19 -8.98 10.07
N VAL A 6 -5.74 -7.86 10.60
CA VAL A 6 -4.60 -7.11 10.06
C VAL A 6 -3.40 -7.31 10.98
N LEU A 7 -2.32 -7.83 10.43
CA LEU A 7 -1.12 -8.23 11.16
C LEU A 7 0.12 -7.69 10.45
N SER A 8 1.22 -7.48 11.19
CA SER A 8 2.49 -7.12 10.58
C SER A 8 3.00 -8.24 9.67
N TRP A 9 3.72 -7.89 8.60
CA TRP A 9 4.35 -8.90 7.75
C TRP A 9 5.29 -9.79 8.55
N GLU A 10 5.30 -11.07 8.20
CA GLU A 10 6.26 -12.04 8.67
C GLU A 10 7.02 -12.60 7.48
N ILE A 11 8.21 -13.16 7.71
CA ILE A 11 9.00 -13.76 6.63
C ILE A 11 8.19 -14.82 5.89
N SER A 12 7.38 -15.60 6.61
CA SER A 12 6.54 -16.63 6.02
C SER A 12 5.45 -16.09 5.10
N ASP A 13 5.15 -14.80 5.15
CA ASP A 13 4.12 -14.18 4.29
C ASP A 13 4.65 -13.83 2.90
N LEU A 14 5.97 -13.71 2.74
CA LEU A 14 6.55 -13.16 1.50
C LEU A 14 6.19 -13.96 0.25
N ALA A 15 6.15 -15.28 0.34
CA ALA A 15 5.77 -16.13 -0.78
C ALA A 15 4.32 -15.90 -1.21
N GLU A 16 3.40 -15.81 -0.24
CA GLU A 16 1.99 -15.54 -0.54
C GLU A 16 1.79 -14.14 -1.13
N ILE A 17 2.50 -13.15 -0.60
CA ILE A 17 2.46 -11.78 -1.12
C ILE A 17 2.95 -11.76 -2.57
N ALA A 18 4.06 -12.46 -2.87
CA ALA A 18 4.59 -12.54 -4.23
C ALA A 18 3.58 -13.18 -5.19
N GLU A 19 2.87 -14.21 -4.76
CA GLU A 19 1.84 -14.84 -5.58
C GLU A 19 0.67 -13.88 -5.83
N LEU A 20 0.26 -13.14 -4.83
CA LEU A 20 -0.83 -12.16 -4.98
C LEU A 20 -0.40 -10.99 -5.89
N GLU A 21 0.88 -10.57 -5.83
CA GLU A 21 1.44 -9.58 -6.75
C GLU A 21 1.30 -10.03 -8.20
N LYS A 22 1.61 -11.30 -8.49
CA LYS A 22 1.50 -11.85 -9.84
C LYS A 22 0.06 -11.82 -10.36
N LYS A 23 -0.90 -12.04 -9.48
CA LYS A 23 -2.32 -12.02 -9.85
C LYS A 23 -2.85 -10.61 -10.09
N CYS A 24 -2.32 -9.62 -9.39
CA CYS A 24 -2.87 -8.27 -9.38
C CYS A 24 -2.16 -7.31 -10.34
N PHE A 25 -0.92 -7.57 -10.70
CA PHE A 25 -0.10 -6.61 -11.45
C PHE A 25 0.64 -7.25 -12.61
N ASP A 26 0.81 -6.48 -13.69
CA ASP A 26 1.57 -6.89 -14.87
C ASP A 26 3.07 -6.89 -14.60
N ASP A 27 3.53 -6.02 -13.69
CA ASP A 27 4.94 -5.91 -13.30
C ASP A 27 5.07 -6.16 -11.80
N PRO A 28 4.89 -7.41 -11.36
CA PRO A 28 4.85 -7.72 -9.94
C PRO A 28 6.23 -7.67 -9.28
N TRP A 29 6.26 -7.32 -7.99
CA TRP A 29 7.46 -7.48 -7.19
C TRP A 29 7.72 -8.98 -6.99
N SER A 30 8.98 -9.38 -7.16
CA SER A 30 9.41 -10.76 -6.89
C SER A 30 9.54 -10.98 -5.38
N GLU A 31 9.61 -12.25 -4.98
CA GLU A 31 9.87 -12.58 -3.58
C GLU A 31 11.22 -12.01 -3.12
N GLU A 32 12.23 -11.98 -4.01
CA GLU A 32 13.54 -11.37 -3.70
C GLU A 32 13.42 -9.87 -3.41
N MET A 33 12.65 -9.16 -4.21
CA MET A 33 12.42 -7.71 -4.01
C MET A 33 11.68 -7.46 -2.70
N LEU A 34 10.67 -8.28 -2.40
CA LEU A 34 9.93 -8.19 -1.15
C LEU A 34 10.83 -8.46 0.05
N SER A 35 11.69 -9.47 -0.05
CA SER A 35 12.64 -9.81 1.00
C SER A 35 13.64 -8.68 1.25
N ALA A 36 14.15 -8.08 0.19
CA ALA A 36 15.08 -6.95 0.30
C ALA A 36 14.43 -5.77 1.02
N SER A 37 13.20 -5.43 0.65
CA SER A 37 12.45 -4.34 1.32
C SER A 37 12.15 -4.69 2.77
N PHE A 38 11.74 -5.93 3.04
CA PHE A 38 11.41 -6.37 4.39
C PHE A 38 12.61 -6.29 5.33
N SER A 39 13.83 -6.44 4.79
CA SER A 39 15.07 -6.36 5.57
C SER A 39 15.53 -4.92 5.84
N ASP A 40 14.93 -3.93 5.17
CA ASP A 40 15.26 -2.52 5.37
C ASP A 40 14.62 -2.02 6.66
N GLU A 41 15.38 -1.36 7.50
CA GLU A 41 14.91 -0.86 8.80
C GLU A 41 13.80 0.19 8.69
N ASN A 42 13.70 0.87 7.54
CA ASN A 42 12.68 1.89 7.32
C ASN A 42 11.38 1.32 6.77
N PHE A 43 11.38 0.06 6.40
CA PHE A 43 10.21 -0.58 5.82
C PHE A 43 9.31 -1.19 6.91
N PHE A 44 8.01 -1.09 6.70
CA PHE A 44 7.04 -1.86 7.48
C PHE A 44 5.86 -2.22 6.58
N GLY A 45 5.19 -3.29 6.93
CA GLY A 45 4.03 -3.73 6.16
C GLY A 45 3.04 -4.47 7.02
N PHE A 46 1.82 -4.57 6.49
CA PHE A 46 0.74 -5.30 7.13
C PHE A 46 0.10 -6.23 6.13
N THR A 47 -0.40 -7.36 6.61
CA THR A 47 -1.21 -8.28 5.83
C THR A 47 -2.61 -8.30 6.41
N ALA A 48 -3.59 -8.53 5.54
CA ALA A 48 -4.94 -8.90 5.95
C ALA A 48 -5.07 -10.40 5.73
N LYS A 49 -5.51 -11.12 6.73
CA LYS A 49 -5.65 -12.59 6.68
C LYS A 49 -7.04 -13.03 7.09
N THR A 50 -7.53 -14.04 6.40
CA THR A 50 -8.73 -14.77 6.81
C THR A 50 -8.38 -16.25 6.83
N ASN A 51 -8.67 -16.93 7.94
CA ASN A 51 -8.33 -18.36 8.13
C ASN A 51 -6.86 -18.66 7.81
N GLY A 52 -5.96 -17.75 8.19
CA GLY A 52 -4.52 -17.91 7.97
C GLY A 52 -4.04 -17.60 6.55
N LYS A 53 -4.94 -17.27 5.64
CA LYS A 53 -4.60 -16.95 4.24
C LYS A 53 -4.46 -15.46 4.06
N VAL A 54 -3.39 -15.03 3.37
CA VAL A 54 -3.20 -13.62 3.01
C VAL A 54 -4.19 -13.25 1.91
N ILE A 55 -5.06 -12.28 2.19
CA ILE A 55 -6.05 -11.78 1.23
C ILE A 55 -5.75 -10.35 0.79
N GLY A 56 -4.79 -9.70 1.42
CA GLY A 56 -4.36 -8.37 1.06
C GLY A 56 -3.11 -7.99 1.83
N TYR A 57 -2.44 -6.95 1.38
CA TYR A 57 -1.21 -6.48 2.01
C TYR A 57 -0.95 -5.03 1.65
N ILE A 58 -0.12 -4.38 2.46
CA ILE A 58 0.38 -3.02 2.22
C ILE A 58 1.83 -2.97 2.67
N GLY A 59 2.67 -2.25 1.92
CA GLY A 59 4.07 -2.02 2.27
C GLY A 59 4.40 -0.54 2.18
N VAL A 60 5.12 -0.05 3.18
CA VAL A 60 5.46 1.37 3.35
C VAL A 60 6.92 1.52 3.74
N SER A 61 7.60 2.52 3.17
CA SER A 61 8.92 2.92 3.62
C SER A 61 8.81 4.31 4.25
N SER A 62 9.24 4.45 5.50
CA SER A 62 9.14 5.71 6.22
C SER A 62 10.55 6.22 6.55
N VAL A 63 10.91 7.36 5.95
CA VAL A 63 12.21 8.00 6.14
C VAL A 63 11.97 9.44 6.56
N PHE A 64 12.38 9.77 7.78
CA PHE A 64 12.15 11.10 8.36
C PHE A 64 10.67 11.48 8.33
N GLU A 65 10.31 12.61 7.74
CA GLU A 65 8.95 13.14 7.73
C GLU A 65 8.03 12.50 6.68
N THR A 66 8.58 11.71 5.75
CA THR A 66 7.80 11.16 4.63
C THR A 66 7.69 9.66 4.69
N ALA A 67 6.47 9.16 4.67
CA ALA A 67 6.17 7.75 4.49
C ALA A 67 5.71 7.54 3.04
N ASP A 68 6.33 6.61 2.33
CA ASP A 68 5.97 6.28 0.96
C ASP A 68 5.21 4.95 0.93
N LEU A 69 3.97 4.98 0.49
CA LEU A 69 3.19 3.77 0.26
C LEU A 69 3.69 3.14 -1.03
N LEU A 70 4.42 2.02 -0.90
CA LEU A 70 5.10 1.40 -2.02
C LEU A 70 4.23 0.38 -2.76
N LEU A 71 3.43 -0.38 -2.02
CA LEU A 71 2.55 -1.37 -2.63
C LEU A 71 1.35 -1.65 -1.75
N ILE A 72 0.25 -1.97 -2.41
CA ILE A 72 -0.99 -2.39 -1.77
C ILE A 72 -1.78 -3.23 -2.77
N ALA A 73 -2.35 -4.32 -2.32
CA ALA A 73 -3.29 -5.10 -3.11
C ALA A 73 -4.26 -5.84 -2.22
N VAL A 74 -5.42 -6.15 -2.78
CA VAL A 74 -6.44 -7.00 -2.15
C VAL A 74 -6.85 -8.03 -3.20
N GLU A 75 -6.92 -9.28 -2.81
CA GLU A 75 -7.38 -10.35 -3.68
C GLU A 75 -8.78 -10.03 -4.21
N GLU A 76 -9.01 -10.29 -5.49
CA GLU A 76 -10.22 -9.91 -6.20
C GLU A 76 -11.51 -10.28 -5.46
N ASN A 77 -11.56 -11.49 -4.91
CA ASN A 77 -12.76 -11.98 -4.22
C ASN A 77 -13.07 -11.29 -2.89
N TYR A 78 -12.13 -10.51 -2.40
CA TYR A 78 -12.26 -9.80 -1.10
C TYR A 78 -12.31 -8.28 -1.27
N ARG A 79 -12.37 -7.80 -2.50
CA ARG A 79 -12.48 -6.37 -2.78
C ARG A 79 -13.87 -5.85 -2.39
N LYS A 80 -13.97 -4.53 -2.14
CA LYS A 80 -15.20 -3.85 -1.74
C LYS A 80 -15.76 -4.30 -0.38
N GLU A 81 -14.92 -4.92 0.44
CA GLU A 81 -15.29 -5.34 1.80
C GLU A 81 -14.50 -4.56 2.88
N GLY A 82 -13.84 -3.48 2.48
CA GLY A 82 -13.12 -2.62 3.41
C GLY A 82 -11.69 -3.07 3.75
N VAL A 83 -11.18 -4.10 3.12
CA VAL A 83 -9.83 -4.62 3.41
C VAL A 83 -8.76 -3.58 3.08
N GLY A 84 -8.79 -3.00 1.88
CA GLY A 84 -7.82 -1.99 1.46
C GLY A 84 -7.84 -0.77 2.36
N ARG A 85 -9.03 -0.30 2.71
CA ARG A 85 -9.20 0.84 3.61
C ARG A 85 -8.60 0.57 4.99
N ARG A 86 -8.85 -0.62 5.53
CA ARG A 86 -8.33 -1.00 6.84
C ARG A 86 -6.80 -1.12 6.82
N LEU A 87 -6.23 -1.66 5.74
CA LEU A 87 -4.77 -1.72 5.56
C LEU A 87 -4.15 -0.32 5.55
N ILE A 88 -4.76 0.61 4.81
CA ILE A 88 -4.29 2.00 4.75
C ILE A 88 -4.37 2.66 6.13
N GLU A 89 -5.48 2.49 6.83
CA GLU A 89 -5.64 3.05 8.18
C GLU A 89 -4.57 2.55 9.13
N ARG A 90 -4.28 1.25 9.08
CA ARG A 90 -3.24 0.67 9.94
C ARG A 90 -1.85 1.19 9.59
N ALA A 91 -1.56 1.34 8.29
CA ALA A 91 -0.29 1.89 7.82
C ALA A 91 -0.12 3.35 8.26
N ILE A 92 -1.18 4.14 8.21
CA ILE A 92 -1.17 5.53 8.66
C ILE A 92 -0.87 5.61 10.16
N GLU A 93 -1.50 4.76 10.96
CA GLU A 93 -1.23 4.70 12.41
C GLU A 93 0.24 4.41 12.67
N ALA A 94 0.82 3.43 11.97
CA ALA A 94 2.23 3.07 12.13
C ALA A 94 3.17 4.19 11.67
N ALA A 95 2.83 4.87 10.57
CA ALA A 95 3.62 6.00 10.08
C ALA A 95 3.62 7.16 11.08
N LYS A 96 2.48 7.46 11.66
CA LYS A 96 2.36 8.49 12.71
C LYS A 96 3.22 8.13 13.93
N ALA A 97 3.23 6.86 14.32
CA ALA A 97 4.05 6.40 15.45
C ALA A 97 5.54 6.55 15.17
N LYS A 98 5.94 6.60 13.91
CA LYS A 98 7.32 6.84 13.48
C LYS A 98 7.59 8.33 13.21
N ASN A 99 6.66 9.20 13.57
CA ASN A 99 6.74 10.65 13.41
C ASN A 99 6.73 11.13 11.95
N ALA A 100 6.18 10.34 11.05
CA ALA A 100 5.98 10.80 9.68
C ALA A 100 4.93 11.93 9.67
N GLU A 101 5.17 12.92 8.84
CA GLU A 101 4.31 14.10 8.72
C GLU A 101 3.37 14.00 7.53
N ARG A 102 3.68 13.13 6.58
CA ARG A 102 2.85 12.89 5.40
C ARG A 102 3.08 11.49 4.86
N MET A 103 2.09 10.98 4.14
CA MET A 103 2.21 9.75 3.36
C MET A 103 1.98 10.10 1.91
N MET A 104 2.84 9.57 1.03
CA MET A 104 2.79 9.82 -0.40
C MET A 104 2.68 8.51 -1.15
N LEU A 105 2.10 8.58 -2.34
CA LEU A 105 1.99 7.42 -3.23
C LEU A 105 1.95 7.86 -4.68
N GLU A 106 2.22 6.93 -5.58
CA GLU A 106 2.06 7.09 -7.00
C GLU A 106 1.02 6.08 -7.49
N VAL A 107 0.10 6.53 -8.35
CA VAL A 107 -0.95 5.67 -8.89
C VAL A 107 -1.13 5.97 -10.37
N TYR A 108 -1.30 4.90 -11.17
CA TYR A 108 -1.60 5.06 -12.59
C TYR A 108 -2.92 5.80 -12.76
N GLU A 109 -2.92 6.81 -13.63
CA GLU A 109 -4.08 7.71 -13.81
C GLU A 109 -5.38 6.99 -14.17
N ASN A 110 -5.28 5.84 -14.86
CA ASN A 110 -6.45 5.06 -15.25
C ASN A 110 -6.88 4.01 -14.21
N ASN A 111 -6.16 3.91 -13.10
CA ASN A 111 -6.54 2.99 -12.03
C ASN A 111 -7.61 3.65 -11.15
N THR A 112 -8.84 3.66 -11.66
CA THR A 112 -9.96 4.35 -11.02
C THR A 112 -10.28 3.78 -9.65
N ALA A 113 -10.24 2.45 -9.50
CA ALA A 113 -10.53 1.80 -8.22
C ALA A 113 -9.55 2.20 -7.14
N ALA A 114 -8.24 2.19 -7.46
CA ALA A 114 -7.20 2.59 -6.51
C ALA A 114 -7.33 4.07 -6.14
N LYS A 115 -7.54 4.93 -7.13
CA LYS A 115 -7.71 6.36 -6.88
C LYS A 115 -8.91 6.63 -5.94
N SER A 116 -10.01 5.94 -6.16
CA SER A 116 -11.19 6.08 -5.30
C SER A 116 -10.89 5.67 -3.87
N LEU A 117 -10.15 4.58 -3.70
CA LEU A 117 -9.74 4.10 -2.38
C LEU A 117 -8.87 5.14 -1.67
N TYR A 118 -7.89 5.70 -2.36
CA TYR A 118 -6.99 6.70 -1.78
C TYR A 118 -7.72 8.00 -1.43
N LEU A 119 -8.59 8.47 -2.32
CA LEU A 119 -9.42 9.65 -2.03
C LEU A 119 -10.28 9.42 -0.79
N SER A 120 -10.91 8.24 -0.68
CA SER A 120 -11.75 7.92 0.48
C SER A 120 -10.94 7.86 1.77
N ALA A 121 -9.66 7.55 1.69
CA ALA A 121 -8.76 7.51 2.84
C ALA A 121 -8.16 8.87 3.19
N GLY A 122 -8.51 9.92 2.43
CA GLY A 122 -8.07 11.28 2.70
C GLY A 122 -6.85 11.75 1.93
N PHE A 123 -6.40 10.99 0.94
CA PHE A 123 -5.33 11.42 0.05
C PHE A 123 -5.88 12.41 -0.98
N ARG A 124 -5.03 13.32 -1.44
CA ARG A 124 -5.36 14.25 -2.52
C ARG A 124 -4.25 14.22 -3.58
N GLN A 125 -4.62 14.49 -4.81
CA GLN A 125 -3.65 14.60 -5.89
C GLN A 125 -2.89 15.92 -5.78
N ILE A 126 -1.57 15.86 -5.83
CA ILE A 126 -0.72 17.06 -5.74
C ILE A 126 0.13 17.28 -7.00
N ALA A 127 0.32 16.26 -7.83
CA ALA A 127 1.14 16.37 -9.03
C ALA A 127 0.84 15.24 -10.01
N VAL A 128 1.38 15.37 -11.21
CA VAL A 128 1.33 14.35 -12.25
C VAL A 128 2.76 14.09 -12.72
N ARG A 129 3.16 12.81 -12.81
CA ARG A 129 4.43 12.42 -13.45
C ARG A 129 4.11 11.84 -14.82
N LYS A 130 4.46 12.59 -15.86
CA LYS A 130 4.19 12.15 -17.22
C LYS A 130 5.02 10.94 -17.59
N ASP A 131 4.40 9.99 -18.29
CA ASP A 131 5.05 8.80 -18.84
C ASP A 131 5.75 7.92 -17.80
N TYR A 132 5.39 8.03 -16.54
CA TYR A 132 6.03 7.28 -15.44
C TYR A 132 5.94 5.75 -15.64
N TYR A 133 4.79 5.29 -16.14
CA TYR A 133 4.53 3.87 -16.41
C TYR A 133 4.71 3.50 -17.88
N GLY A 134 5.26 4.41 -18.70
CA GLY A 134 5.45 4.24 -20.11
C GLY A 134 4.82 5.39 -20.91
N ALA A 135 5.06 5.43 -22.20
CA ALA A 135 4.58 6.50 -23.08
C ALA A 135 3.05 6.66 -22.99
N GLY A 136 2.59 7.84 -22.61
CA GLY A 136 1.18 8.15 -22.45
C GLY A 136 0.55 7.57 -21.19
N LYS A 137 1.36 6.96 -20.30
CA LYS A 137 0.86 6.34 -19.06
C LYS A 137 1.35 7.13 -17.86
N ASN A 138 0.57 8.12 -17.47
CA ASN A 138 0.95 9.05 -16.41
C ASN A 138 0.62 8.50 -15.03
N ALA A 139 1.42 8.93 -14.04
CA ALA A 139 1.15 8.66 -12.63
C ALA A 139 0.62 9.92 -11.97
N PHE A 140 -0.39 9.76 -11.13
CA PHE A 140 -0.80 10.80 -10.20
C PHE A 140 0.01 10.62 -8.91
N ILE A 141 0.55 11.71 -8.41
CA ILE A 141 1.19 11.73 -7.09
C ILE A 141 0.14 12.22 -6.11
N MET A 142 -0.11 11.42 -5.08
CA MET A 142 -1.10 11.72 -4.06
C MET A 142 -0.44 11.82 -2.69
N GLU A 143 -1.00 12.64 -1.83
CA GLU A 143 -0.47 12.92 -0.50
C GLU A 143 -1.59 12.95 0.52
N LYS A 144 -1.31 12.42 1.70
CA LYS A 144 -2.13 12.64 2.89
C LYS A 144 -1.25 13.26 3.97
N VAL A 145 -1.67 14.42 4.48
CA VAL A 145 -0.99 15.07 5.61
C VAL A 145 -1.38 14.31 6.88
N LEU A 146 -0.38 13.93 7.67
CA LEU A 146 -0.56 13.13 8.88
C LEU A 146 -0.46 13.98 10.16
N LEU A 147 0.10 15.19 10.06
CA LEU A 147 0.20 16.08 11.19
C LEU A 147 -1.17 16.57 11.61
N ASN A 148 -1.42 16.53 12.91
CA ASN A 148 -2.60 17.18 13.45
C ASN A 148 -2.32 18.68 13.53
N ALA A 149 -3.17 19.49 12.91
CA ALA A 149 -3.14 20.91 13.11
C ALA A 149 -3.50 21.19 14.58
N LEU A 150 -2.62 21.88 15.29
CA LEU A 150 -2.88 22.27 16.66
C LEU A 150 -3.66 23.57 16.69
#